data_80be36c277645de495ee2a0cf6f4cac4
#
_entry.id   80be36c277645de495ee2a0cf6f4cac4
#
_cell.length_a   1.000
_cell.length_b   1.000
_cell.length_c   1.000
_cell.angle_alpha   90.00
_cell.angle_beta   90.00
_cell.angle_gamma   90.00
#
_symmetry.space_group_name_H-M   'P 1'
#
loop_
_entity.id
_entity.type
_entity.pdbx_description
1 polymer ?
#
loop_
_entity_poly.entity_id
_entity_poly.type
_entity_poly.pdbx_seq_one_letter_code
_entity_poly.pdbx_strand_id
1 'polypeptide(L)'
;YTTLFRSEYLTKKGKQSYENKGWMNGEKVYYIYPKGINLTKVQFRETGYNTEFEGYFRCNDPFLNKMWEKSQRTLYITMRDTYMDCPDRERAQWWGDEVNESGEAFYALSVSSHLLMKKGMYELMGWQRPTGEIFAPIPSSNYHTELPGQMLASIGYFGFWNYYLNTGDLKTIRDLYPKIQKYLDIWQKNNDGTITFRAGEWTWGDWGKNIDIKALFNAWYYIALKGQQHMATALGMNAEADAILQEMKALKKAFNAAFWNGKAYRHPDYRLKTDDRVQALAIVSGLADKEKYPALIKVLKQNEHASPYMEKYVIEALFRMGENYYGME
;
A
#
# COMPACT_ATOMS: atom_id res chain seq x y z
N TYR A 1 -12.12 21.07 1.99
CA TYR A 1 -12.98 21.08 0.78
C TYR A 1 -14.25 20.35 1.12
N THR A 2 -15.40 21.08 1.09
CA THR A 2 -16.72 20.45 1.20
C THR A 2 -17.18 20.11 -0.20
N THR A 3 -17.04 18.87 -0.61
CA THR A 3 -17.60 18.42 -1.89
C THR A 3 -19.08 18.22 -1.72
N LEU A 4 -19.89 19.04 -2.35
CA LEU A 4 -21.34 18.90 -2.40
C LEU A 4 -21.71 18.09 -3.65
N PHE A 5 -22.13 16.86 -3.47
CA PHE A 5 -22.76 16.11 -4.54
C PHE A 5 -24.20 16.60 -4.70
N ARG A 6 -24.58 16.93 -5.93
CA ARG A 6 -25.92 17.38 -6.27
C ARG A 6 -26.52 16.52 -7.35
N SER A 7 -27.78 16.14 -7.16
CA SER A 7 -28.61 15.52 -8.16
C SER A 7 -29.91 16.29 -8.29
N GLU A 8 -30.40 16.43 -9.51
CA GLU A 8 -31.66 17.11 -9.81
C GLU A 8 -32.60 16.14 -10.53
N TYR A 9 -33.86 16.21 -10.16
CA TYR A 9 -34.92 15.46 -10.82
C TYR A 9 -36.03 16.39 -11.28
N LEU A 10 -36.27 16.43 -12.58
CA LEU A 10 -37.37 17.20 -13.14
C LEU A 10 -38.67 16.41 -13.01
N THR A 11 -39.54 16.90 -12.13
CA THR A 11 -40.83 16.25 -11.86
C THR A 11 -41.89 16.56 -12.95
N LYS A 12 -42.81 15.65 -13.12
CA LYS A 12 -44.00 15.81 -13.96
C LYS A 12 -45.26 15.48 -13.15
N LYS A 13 -46.45 15.69 -13.73
CA LYS A 13 -47.73 15.41 -13.05
C LYS A 13 -47.90 13.90 -12.79
N GLY A 14 -48.36 13.55 -11.60
CA GLY A 14 -48.72 12.19 -11.21
C GLY A 14 -47.65 11.53 -10.30
N LYS A 15 -47.93 10.25 -9.93
CA LYS A 15 -47.02 9.48 -9.10
C LYS A 15 -45.75 9.11 -9.85
N GLN A 16 -44.60 9.34 -9.24
CA GLN A 16 -43.28 9.11 -9.82
C GLN A 16 -42.34 8.47 -8.79
N SER A 17 -41.32 7.80 -9.29
CA SER A 17 -40.19 7.32 -8.50
C SER A 17 -38.90 7.72 -9.21
N TYR A 18 -37.93 8.12 -8.43
CA TYR A 18 -36.59 8.44 -8.89
C TYR A 18 -35.54 7.75 -8.02
N GLU A 19 -34.55 7.16 -8.63
CA GLU A 19 -33.39 6.61 -7.97
C GLU A 19 -32.14 7.17 -8.62
N ASN A 20 -31.29 7.85 -7.84
CA ASN A 20 -29.98 8.24 -8.32
C ASN A 20 -29.07 7.02 -8.36
N LYS A 21 -28.53 6.72 -9.53
CA LYS A 21 -27.57 5.61 -9.75
C LYS A 21 -26.12 6.02 -9.47
N GLY A 22 -25.85 7.32 -9.36
CA GLY A 22 -24.53 7.81 -9.01
C GLY A 22 -24.19 7.46 -7.56
N TRP A 23 -22.97 6.97 -7.35
CA TRP A 23 -22.47 6.75 -6.01
C TRP A 23 -22.11 8.09 -5.35
N MET A 24 -22.79 8.38 -4.25
CA MET A 24 -22.56 9.54 -3.42
C MET A 24 -22.26 9.09 -1.99
N ASN A 25 -21.19 9.61 -1.43
CA ASN A 25 -20.86 9.46 -0.02
C ASN A 25 -21.15 10.78 0.71
N GLY A 26 -21.38 10.70 2.01
CA GLY A 26 -21.66 11.85 2.86
C GLY A 26 -22.41 11.47 4.11
N GLU A 27 -22.41 12.39 5.07
CA GLU A 27 -23.10 12.18 6.37
C GLU A 27 -24.56 12.63 6.37
N LYS A 28 -24.90 13.57 5.47
CA LYS A 28 -26.24 14.19 5.43
C LYS A 28 -26.71 14.32 4.00
N VAL A 29 -28.01 14.10 3.79
CA VAL A 29 -28.69 14.29 2.53
C VAL A 29 -29.80 15.32 2.71
N TYR A 30 -29.79 16.35 1.89
CA TYR A 30 -30.82 17.39 1.89
C TYR A 30 -31.73 17.18 0.67
N TYR A 31 -33.04 17.08 0.93
CA TYR A 31 -34.07 17.00 -0.11
C TYR A 31 -34.75 18.34 -0.21
N ILE A 32 -34.57 19.03 -1.35
CA ILE A 32 -35.15 20.34 -1.60
C ILE A 32 -36.20 20.18 -2.70
N TYR A 33 -37.43 20.51 -2.41
CA TYR A 33 -38.56 20.37 -3.36
C TYR A 33 -39.54 21.53 -3.22
N PRO A 34 -40.21 21.94 -4.34
CA PRO A 34 -41.18 23.05 -4.31
C PRO A 34 -42.48 22.66 -3.63
N LYS A 35 -43.28 23.67 -3.28
CA LYS A 35 -44.67 23.48 -2.81
C LYS A 35 -45.49 22.70 -3.82
N GLY A 36 -46.34 21.79 -3.34
CA GLY A 36 -47.20 20.94 -4.18
C GLY A 36 -46.63 19.57 -4.50
N ILE A 37 -45.41 19.29 -4.08
CA ILE A 37 -44.84 17.94 -4.12
C ILE A 37 -45.01 17.28 -2.76
N ASN A 38 -45.54 16.05 -2.76
CA ASN A 38 -45.66 15.21 -1.59
C ASN A 38 -44.64 14.05 -1.70
N LEU A 39 -43.64 14.07 -0.86
CA LEU A 39 -42.66 12.98 -0.74
C LEU A 39 -43.27 11.85 0.07
N THR A 40 -43.61 10.74 -0.57
CA THR A 40 -44.26 9.61 0.11
C THR A 40 -43.22 8.59 0.63
N LYS A 41 -42.01 8.57 0.07
CA LYS A 41 -40.96 7.64 0.47
C LYS A 41 -39.58 8.21 0.12
N VAL A 42 -38.67 8.14 1.10
CA VAL A 42 -37.24 8.47 0.95
C VAL A 42 -36.46 7.30 1.48
N GLN A 43 -35.50 6.82 0.72
CA GLN A 43 -34.64 5.70 1.09
C GLN A 43 -33.19 5.97 0.69
N PHE A 44 -32.30 5.33 1.37
CA PHE A 44 -30.90 5.23 1.02
C PHE A 44 -30.58 3.78 0.64
N ARG A 45 -29.84 3.59 -0.44
CA ARG A 45 -29.32 2.29 -0.84
C ARG A 45 -27.82 2.27 -0.55
N GLU A 46 -27.42 1.44 0.36
CA GLU A 46 -26.01 1.15 0.56
C GLU A 46 -25.52 0.15 -0.49
N THR A 47 -24.34 0.43 -1.06
CA THR A 47 -23.68 -0.44 -2.04
C THR A 47 -22.20 -0.53 -1.70
N GLY A 48 -21.61 -1.68 -1.96
CA GLY A 48 -20.19 -1.93 -1.74
C GLY A 48 -19.76 -3.22 -2.43
N TYR A 49 -18.53 -3.63 -2.22
CA TYR A 49 -18.03 -4.91 -2.66
C TYR A 49 -18.74 -6.05 -1.91
N ASN A 50 -18.98 -7.17 -2.57
CA ASN A 50 -19.66 -8.33 -1.96
C ASN A 50 -18.67 -9.14 -1.10
N THR A 51 -18.53 -8.72 0.14
CA THR A 51 -17.68 -9.35 1.16
C THR A 51 -18.31 -9.24 2.53
N GLU A 52 -17.93 -10.13 3.45
CA GLU A 52 -18.40 -10.13 4.83
C GLU A 52 -17.28 -9.69 5.79
N PHE A 53 -17.66 -9.12 6.93
CA PHE A 53 -16.76 -8.77 8.04
C PHE A 53 -16.51 -10.01 8.90
N GLU A 54 -15.62 -10.89 8.46
CA GLU A 54 -15.32 -12.15 9.16
C GLU A 54 -14.15 -12.02 10.14
N GLY A 55 -13.29 -11.02 9.96
CA GLY A 55 -12.19 -10.77 10.89
C GLY A 55 -12.69 -10.22 12.22
N TYR A 56 -12.08 -10.68 13.29
CA TYR A 56 -12.46 -10.31 14.65
C TYR A 56 -11.25 -9.92 15.48
N PHE A 57 -11.36 -8.79 16.18
CA PHE A 57 -10.40 -8.35 17.19
C PHE A 57 -11.12 -7.83 18.41
N ARG A 58 -10.70 -8.25 19.60
CA ARG A 58 -11.18 -7.71 20.88
C ARG A 58 -10.11 -7.79 21.95
N CYS A 59 -9.94 -6.71 22.69
CA CYS A 59 -9.07 -6.63 23.85
C CYS A 59 -9.75 -5.87 24.97
N ASN A 60 -9.06 -5.66 26.08
CA ASN A 60 -9.55 -4.89 27.24
C ASN A 60 -9.52 -3.37 27.04
N ASP A 61 -8.94 -2.87 25.92
CA ASP A 61 -8.94 -1.46 25.59
C ASP A 61 -10.12 -1.11 24.67
N PRO A 62 -11.08 -0.30 25.13
CA PRO A 62 -12.24 0.11 24.31
C PRO A 62 -11.85 0.95 23.08
N PHE A 63 -10.75 1.70 23.16
CA PHE A 63 -10.27 2.52 22.04
C PHE A 63 -9.81 1.62 20.88
N LEU A 64 -8.99 0.62 21.16
CA LEU A 64 -8.50 -0.31 20.13
C LEU A 64 -9.65 -1.13 19.51
N ASN A 65 -10.61 -1.56 20.33
CA ASN A 65 -11.82 -2.25 19.82
C ASN A 65 -12.60 -1.35 18.85
N LYS A 66 -12.78 -0.07 19.22
CA LYS A 66 -13.49 0.89 18.37
C LYS A 66 -12.70 1.26 17.11
N MET A 67 -11.38 1.34 17.22
CA MET A 67 -10.50 1.56 16.07
C MET A 67 -10.63 0.41 15.06
N TRP A 68 -10.62 -0.85 15.51
CA TRP A 68 -10.84 -2.01 14.64
C TRP A 68 -12.16 -1.92 13.86
N GLU A 69 -13.29 -1.67 14.56
CA GLU A 69 -14.60 -1.54 13.92
C GLU A 69 -14.62 -0.44 12.85
N LYS A 70 -14.01 0.72 13.17
CA LYS A 70 -13.93 1.84 12.22
C LYS A 70 -13.02 1.54 11.03
N SER A 71 -11.89 0.87 11.26
CA SER A 71 -10.96 0.48 10.20
C SER A 71 -11.59 -0.50 9.21
N GLN A 72 -12.28 -1.54 9.70
CA GLN A 72 -13.05 -2.44 8.84
C GLN A 72 -14.07 -1.68 7.98
N ARG A 73 -14.81 -0.75 8.60
CA ARG A 73 -15.82 0.03 7.90
C ARG A 73 -15.20 0.97 6.87
N THR A 74 -14.06 1.59 7.19
CA THR A 74 -13.33 2.49 6.27
C THR A 74 -12.81 1.72 5.07
N LEU A 75 -12.19 0.57 5.29
CA LEU A 75 -11.74 -0.33 4.24
C LEU A 75 -12.90 -0.72 3.30
N TYR A 76 -14.04 -1.12 3.87
CA TYR A 76 -15.21 -1.50 3.07
C TYR A 76 -15.76 -0.35 2.20
N ILE A 77 -15.68 0.89 2.69
CA ILE A 77 -16.15 2.07 1.93
C ILE A 77 -15.26 2.33 0.71
N THR A 78 -14.00 1.95 0.75
CA THR A 78 -13.05 2.11 -0.36
C THR A 78 -13.01 0.90 -1.30
N MET A 79 -13.88 -0.08 -1.10
CA MET A 79 -13.96 -1.29 -1.92
C MET A 79 -15.17 -1.27 -2.85
N ARG A 80 -14.92 -1.40 -4.15
CA ARG A 80 -15.95 -1.54 -5.17
C ARG A 80 -15.55 -2.56 -6.23
N ASP A 81 -15.27 -2.11 -7.43
CA ASP A 81 -14.66 -2.87 -8.52
C ASP A 81 -13.14 -2.86 -8.45
N THR A 82 -12.58 -1.97 -7.64
CA THR A 82 -11.18 -1.92 -7.21
C THR A 82 -11.12 -1.56 -5.72
N TYR A 83 -9.96 -1.72 -5.08
CA TYR A 83 -9.64 -0.91 -3.92
C TYR A 83 -9.41 0.54 -4.37
N MET A 84 -9.69 1.50 -3.52
CA MET A 84 -9.61 2.93 -3.87
C MET A 84 -8.94 3.71 -2.74
N ASP A 85 -7.99 4.54 -3.10
CA ASP A 85 -7.29 5.44 -2.19
C ASP A 85 -8.22 6.27 -1.28
N CYS A 86 -9.38 6.62 -1.78
CA CYS A 86 -10.38 7.38 -1.05
C CYS A 86 -11.79 7.19 -1.62
N PRO A 87 -12.85 7.37 -0.81
CA PRO A 87 -14.22 7.22 -1.29
C PRO A 87 -14.78 8.47 -1.97
N ASP A 88 -14.01 9.56 -2.06
CA ASP A 88 -14.54 10.88 -2.43
C ASP A 88 -13.87 11.50 -3.65
N ARG A 89 -12.58 11.83 -3.57
CA ARG A 89 -11.90 12.65 -4.58
C ARG A 89 -11.53 11.86 -5.84
N GLU A 90 -10.52 11.00 -5.76
CA GLU A 90 -9.95 10.28 -6.90
C GLU A 90 -10.70 8.99 -7.18
N ARG A 91 -11.03 8.23 -6.14
CA ARG A 91 -11.65 6.90 -6.25
C ARG A 91 -10.85 5.99 -7.17
N ALA A 92 -9.54 6.02 -7.03
CA ALA A 92 -8.60 5.41 -7.95
C ALA A 92 -7.80 4.30 -7.29
N GLN A 93 -7.42 3.29 -8.07
CA GLN A 93 -6.60 2.18 -7.62
C GLN A 93 -5.13 2.59 -7.62
N TRP A 94 -4.73 3.36 -6.58
CA TRP A 94 -3.34 3.62 -6.28
C TRP A 94 -2.71 2.40 -5.63
N TRP A 95 -1.62 1.91 -6.19
CA TRP A 95 -1.08 0.62 -5.76
C TRP A 95 -0.30 0.67 -4.45
N GLY A 96 0.14 1.83 -4.01
CA GLY A 96 0.65 1.99 -2.66
C GLY A 96 -0.46 1.77 -1.61
N ASP A 97 -1.62 2.36 -1.86
CA ASP A 97 -2.82 2.20 -1.03
C ASP A 97 -3.34 0.77 -1.09
N GLU A 98 -3.44 0.18 -2.29
CA GLU A 98 -3.84 -1.22 -2.52
C GLU A 98 -3.04 -2.22 -1.67
N VAL A 99 -1.71 -2.03 -1.53
CA VAL A 99 -0.86 -2.88 -0.68
C VAL A 99 -1.29 -2.82 0.78
N ASN A 100 -1.68 -1.65 1.26
CA ASN A 100 -2.14 -1.47 2.63
C ASN A 100 -3.55 -2.04 2.81
N GLU A 101 -4.48 -1.65 1.95
CA GLU A 101 -5.89 -2.06 1.99
C GLU A 101 -6.05 -3.57 1.85
N SER A 102 -5.38 -4.20 0.90
CA SER A 102 -5.40 -5.66 0.75
C SER A 102 -4.75 -6.37 1.93
N GLY A 103 -3.68 -5.80 2.49
CA GLY A 103 -3.05 -6.31 3.70
C GLY A 103 -4.00 -6.31 4.91
N GLU A 104 -4.81 -5.28 5.06
CA GLU A 104 -5.86 -5.18 6.08
C GLU A 104 -7.03 -6.14 5.79
N ALA A 105 -7.43 -6.26 4.52
CA ALA A 105 -8.52 -7.12 4.09
C ALA A 105 -8.30 -8.59 4.44
N PHE A 106 -7.05 -9.09 4.35
CA PHE A 106 -6.71 -10.47 4.73
C PHE A 106 -7.04 -10.80 6.19
N TYR A 107 -7.06 -9.81 7.07
CA TYR A 107 -7.38 -10.00 8.50
C TYR A 107 -8.83 -9.63 8.82
N ALA A 108 -9.42 -8.70 8.07
CA ALA A 108 -10.65 -8.06 8.44
C ALA A 108 -11.90 -8.59 7.71
N LEU A 109 -11.72 -9.16 6.51
CA LEU A 109 -12.80 -9.50 5.60
C LEU A 109 -12.79 -10.98 5.20
N SER A 110 -13.88 -11.42 4.57
CA SER A 110 -13.99 -12.77 4.02
C SER A 110 -13.09 -12.98 2.81
N VAL A 111 -12.86 -14.25 2.44
CA VAL A 111 -12.02 -14.64 1.31
C VAL A 111 -12.46 -14.05 -0.04
N SER A 112 -13.71 -13.59 -0.16
CA SER A 112 -14.19 -12.89 -1.36
C SER A 112 -13.39 -11.61 -1.64
N SER A 113 -12.86 -10.93 -0.61
CA SER A 113 -12.01 -9.75 -0.76
C SER A 113 -10.70 -10.04 -1.48
N HIS A 114 -10.20 -11.26 -1.39
CA HIS A 114 -8.97 -11.69 -2.08
C HIS A 114 -9.10 -11.63 -3.61
N LEU A 115 -10.31 -11.80 -4.14
CA LEU A 115 -10.58 -11.71 -5.58
C LEU A 115 -10.39 -10.29 -6.10
N LEU A 116 -10.65 -9.29 -5.25
CA LEU A 116 -10.44 -7.89 -5.61
C LEU A 116 -8.95 -7.60 -5.75
N MET A 117 -8.13 -8.03 -4.78
CA MET A 117 -6.67 -7.95 -4.88
C MET A 117 -6.14 -8.69 -6.12
N LYS A 118 -6.61 -9.91 -6.36
CA LYS A 118 -6.24 -10.68 -7.56
C LYS A 118 -6.52 -9.90 -8.85
N LYS A 119 -7.72 -9.33 -8.96
CA LYS A 119 -8.09 -8.50 -10.12
C LYS A 119 -7.12 -7.34 -10.28
N GLY A 120 -6.84 -6.60 -9.21
CA GLY A 120 -5.90 -5.48 -9.21
C GLY A 120 -4.49 -5.89 -9.66
N MET A 121 -3.98 -7.05 -9.20
CA MET A 121 -2.68 -7.58 -9.64
C MET A 121 -2.61 -7.80 -11.15
N TYR A 122 -3.64 -8.40 -11.74
CA TYR A 122 -3.71 -8.57 -13.21
C TYR A 122 -3.84 -7.23 -13.93
N GLU A 123 -4.57 -6.27 -13.38
CA GLU A 123 -4.69 -4.93 -13.93
C GLU A 123 -3.35 -4.20 -13.90
N LEU A 124 -2.66 -4.15 -12.75
CA LEU A 124 -1.35 -3.53 -12.65
C LEU A 124 -0.38 -4.07 -13.70
N MET A 125 -0.27 -5.38 -13.80
CA MET A 125 0.63 -6.03 -14.73
C MET A 125 0.10 -6.01 -16.17
N GLY A 126 -1.20 -5.90 -16.36
CA GLY A 126 -1.83 -5.74 -17.67
C GLY A 126 -1.46 -4.42 -18.34
N TRP A 127 -1.28 -3.37 -17.54
CA TRP A 127 -0.91 -2.03 -17.98
C TRP A 127 0.60 -1.78 -18.02
N GLN A 128 1.45 -2.80 -17.76
CA GLN A 128 2.90 -2.65 -17.84
C GLN A 128 3.33 -2.13 -19.22
N ARG A 129 4.17 -1.09 -19.22
CA ARG A 129 4.68 -0.48 -20.44
C ARG A 129 5.61 -1.43 -21.20
N PRO A 130 5.76 -1.28 -22.54
CA PRO A 130 6.71 -2.09 -23.30
C PRO A 130 8.14 -1.99 -22.79
N THR A 131 8.54 -0.87 -22.22
CA THR A 131 9.85 -0.60 -21.63
C THR A 131 10.06 -1.22 -20.24
N GLY A 132 8.99 -1.72 -19.60
CA GLY A 132 9.06 -2.48 -18.35
C GLY A 132 8.41 -1.79 -17.16
N GLU A 133 8.21 -0.47 -17.19
CA GLU A 133 7.62 0.28 -16.09
C GLU A 133 6.18 -0.15 -15.82
N ILE A 134 5.84 -0.18 -14.55
CA ILE A 134 4.47 -0.23 -14.05
C ILE A 134 4.15 1.10 -13.38
N PHE A 135 2.88 1.44 -13.26
CA PHE A 135 2.46 2.75 -12.77
C PHE A 135 1.07 2.70 -12.13
N ALA A 136 0.69 3.75 -11.44
CA ALA A 136 -0.62 3.94 -10.83
C ALA A 136 -1.12 5.39 -11.08
N PRO A 137 -2.41 5.69 -10.92
CA PRO A 137 -3.49 4.72 -10.72
C PRO A 137 -3.80 3.93 -11.98
N ILE A 138 -4.41 2.76 -11.80
CA ILE A 138 -4.90 1.91 -12.88
C ILE A 138 -6.28 1.34 -12.55
N PRO A 139 -7.18 1.11 -13.54
CA PRO A 139 -7.06 1.58 -14.92
C PRO A 139 -6.92 3.11 -15.00
N SER A 140 -6.30 3.59 -16.07
CA SER A 140 -6.00 5.02 -16.25
C SER A 140 -6.48 5.52 -17.61
N SER A 141 -6.99 6.75 -17.66
CA SER A 141 -7.35 7.44 -18.90
C SER A 141 -6.32 8.51 -19.27
N ASN A 142 -6.23 9.57 -18.48
CA ASN A 142 -5.40 10.74 -18.73
C ASN A 142 -4.40 11.05 -17.59
N TYR A 143 -4.41 10.26 -16.52
CA TYR A 143 -3.48 10.40 -15.42
C TYR A 143 -2.87 9.04 -15.08
N HIS A 144 -1.58 8.95 -15.18
CA HIS A 144 -0.81 7.76 -14.86
C HIS A 144 0.60 8.19 -14.48
N THR A 145 1.17 7.55 -13.48
CA THR A 145 2.45 7.99 -12.93
C THR A 145 3.21 6.80 -12.35
N GLU A 146 4.45 6.61 -12.79
CA GLU A 146 5.35 5.72 -12.09
C GLU A 146 5.76 6.36 -10.75
N LEU A 147 5.43 5.66 -9.65
CA LEU A 147 5.93 5.95 -8.31
C LEU A 147 6.83 4.80 -7.87
N PRO A 148 8.15 4.88 -8.13
CA PRO A 148 9.03 3.70 -8.02
C PRO A 148 8.98 3.00 -6.67
N GLY A 149 8.90 3.75 -5.55
CA GLY A 149 8.78 3.17 -4.21
C GLY A 149 7.49 2.37 -4.01
N GLN A 150 6.35 2.89 -4.47
CA GLN A 150 5.07 2.19 -4.41
C GLN A 150 5.06 0.96 -5.32
N MET A 151 5.62 1.06 -6.52
CA MET A 151 5.69 -0.06 -7.45
C MET A 151 6.54 -1.21 -6.90
N LEU A 152 7.67 -0.91 -6.26
CA LEU A 152 8.49 -1.90 -5.56
C LEU A 152 7.73 -2.55 -4.39
N ALA A 153 6.99 -1.77 -3.61
CA ALA A 153 6.16 -2.29 -2.54
C ALA A 153 5.09 -3.26 -3.08
N SER A 154 4.45 -2.88 -4.20
CA SER A 154 3.36 -3.64 -4.82
C SER A 154 3.78 -5.03 -5.28
N ILE A 155 4.85 -5.12 -6.05
CA ILE A 155 5.33 -6.41 -6.60
C ILE A 155 6.13 -7.24 -5.60
N GLY A 156 6.48 -6.65 -4.46
CA GLY A 156 7.39 -7.21 -3.48
C GLY A 156 6.73 -8.05 -2.40
N TYR A 157 7.41 -8.12 -1.26
CA TYR A 157 7.06 -8.95 -0.13
C TYR A 157 5.71 -8.58 0.50
N PHE A 158 5.40 -7.29 0.62
CA PHE A 158 4.16 -6.82 1.25
C PHE A 158 2.96 -6.78 0.30
N GLY A 159 3.19 -6.80 -1.01
CA GLY A 159 2.15 -6.85 -2.03
C GLY A 159 1.92 -8.27 -2.55
N PHE A 160 2.46 -8.61 -3.71
CA PHE A 160 2.16 -9.86 -4.41
C PHE A 160 2.54 -11.13 -3.62
N TRP A 161 3.66 -11.11 -2.88
CA TRP A 161 3.98 -12.24 -2.03
C TRP A 161 3.01 -12.41 -0.87
N ASN A 162 2.58 -11.30 -0.26
CA ASN A 162 1.57 -11.32 0.80
C ASN A 162 0.23 -11.89 0.31
N TYR A 163 -0.18 -11.56 -0.93
CA TYR A 163 -1.33 -12.20 -1.54
C TYR A 163 -1.19 -13.73 -1.58
N TYR A 164 -0.06 -14.23 -2.05
CA TYR A 164 0.17 -15.68 -2.10
C TYR A 164 0.16 -16.34 -0.71
N LEU A 165 0.75 -15.70 0.28
CA LEU A 165 0.76 -16.22 1.66
C LEU A 165 -0.66 -16.40 2.23
N ASN A 166 -1.59 -15.53 1.85
CA ASN A 166 -2.96 -15.57 2.34
C ASN A 166 -3.92 -16.40 1.46
N THR A 167 -3.54 -16.71 0.22
CA THR A 167 -4.44 -17.39 -0.73
C THR A 167 -3.95 -18.74 -1.22
N GLY A 168 -2.64 -18.96 -1.24
CA GLY A 168 -2.03 -20.14 -1.89
C GLY A 168 -2.16 -20.12 -3.43
N ASP A 169 -2.59 -19.04 -4.05
CA ASP A 169 -2.85 -18.96 -5.50
C ASP A 169 -1.54 -18.86 -6.31
N LEU A 170 -0.86 -20.00 -6.43
CA LEU A 170 0.37 -20.12 -7.20
C LEU A 170 0.18 -19.82 -8.69
N LYS A 171 -1.03 -20.04 -9.21
CA LYS A 171 -1.33 -19.74 -10.62
C LYS A 171 -1.18 -18.26 -10.92
N THR A 172 -1.76 -17.40 -10.11
CA THR A 172 -1.63 -15.94 -10.25
C THR A 172 -0.16 -15.52 -10.19
N ILE A 173 0.60 -16.05 -9.24
CA ILE A 173 2.04 -15.74 -9.15
C ILE A 173 2.77 -16.18 -10.43
N ARG A 174 2.52 -17.40 -10.92
CA ARG A 174 3.14 -17.90 -12.17
C ARG A 174 2.83 -17.04 -13.38
N ASP A 175 1.58 -16.62 -13.52
CA ASP A 175 1.14 -15.79 -14.65
C ASP A 175 1.82 -14.41 -14.65
N LEU A 176 2.07 -13.84 -13.47
CA LEU A 176 2.56 -12.46 -13.33
C LEU A 176 4.08 -12.36 -13.14
N TYR A 177 4.74 -13.46 -12.76
CA TYR A 177 6.17 -13.47 -12.42
C TYR A 177 7.08 -12.90 -13.52
N PRO A 178 6.91 -13.25 -14.84
CA PRO A 178 7.75 -12.69 -15.89
C PRO A 178 7.66 -11.15 -15.98
N LYS A 179 6.52 -10.58 -15.62
CA LYS A 179 6.31 -9.13 -15.62
C LYS A 179 6.95 -8.45 -14.41
N ILE A 180 6.98 -9.16 -13.27
CA ILE A 180 7.72 -8.73 -12.08
C ILE A 180 9.22 -8.65 -12.41
N GLN A 181 9.77 -9.71 -13.01
CA GLN A 181 11.16 -9.73 -13.47
C GLN A 181 11.44 -8.54 -14.38
N LYS A 182 10.61 -8.34 -15.41
CA LYS A 182 10.76 -7.25 -16.35
C LYS A 182 10.79 -5.86 -15.69
N TYR A 183 10.03 -5.63 -14.63
CA TYR A 183 10.09 -4.38 -13.89
C TYR A 183 11.37 -4.27 -13.05
N LEU A 184 11.81 -5.34 -12.42
CA LEU A 184 13.04 -5.33 -11.64
C LEU A 184 14.29 -5.20 -12.53
N ASP A 185 14.28 -5.72 -13.76
CA ASP A 185 15.38 -5.63 -14.72
C ASP A 185 15.67 -4.20 -15.19
N ILE A 186 14.73 -3.27 -15.07
CA ILE A 186 14.98 -1.85 -15.41
C ILE A 186 15.77 -1.11 -14.31
N TRP A 187 15.93 -1.72 -13.14
CA TRP A 187 16.69 -1.13 -12.04
C TRP A 187 18.19 -1.44 -12.19
N GLN A 188 18.99 -0.39 -12.12
CA GLN A 188 20.45 -0.49 -12.28
C GLN A 188 21.15 -0.34 -10.93
N LYS A 189 22.39 -0.79 -10.87
CA LYS A 189 23.26 -0.68 -9.69
C LYS A 189 24.37 0.33 -9.92
N ASN A 190 24.71 1.05 -8.87
CA ASN A 190 25.88 1.88 -8.78
C ASN A 190 27.16 1.03 -8.61
N ASN A 191 28.33 1.63 -8.80
CA ASN A 191 29.61 0.94 -8.61
C ASN A 191 29.83 0.41 -7.19
N ASP A 192 29.19 1.00 -6.19
CA ASP A 192 29.23 0.56 -4.78
C ASP A 192 28.24 -0.55 -4.47
N GLY A 193 27.45 -0.98 -5.45
CA GLY A 193 26.45 -2.03 -5.32
C GLY A 193 25.10 -1.58 -4.76
N THR A 194 24.93 -0.30 -4.46
CA THR A 194 23.62 0.27 -4.13
C THR A 194 22.78 0.46 -5.40
N ILE A 195 21.48 0.71 -5.26
CA ILE A 195 20.61 0.89 -6.42
C ILE A 195 20.72 2.32 -6.94
N THR A 196 20.88 2.45 -8.26
CA THR A 196 20.83 3.74 -8.95
C THR A 196 19.44 4.36 -8.75
N PHE A 197 19.41 5.60 -8.30
CA PHE A 197 18.19 6.32 -8.05
C PHE A 197 17.36 6.51 -9.33
N ARG A 198 16.11 6.10 -9.28
CA ARG A 198 15.10 6.32 -10.31
C ARG A 198 14.03 7.27 -9.77
N ALA A 199 13.91 8.44 -10.39
CA ALA A 199 12.91 9.42 -9.99
C ALA A 199 11.48 8.96 -10.31
N GLY A 200 11.31 8.17 -11.38
CA GLY A 200 9.99 7.92 -11.95
C GLY A 200 9.38 9.22 -12.48
N GLU A 201 8.08 9.20 -12.66
CA GLU A 201 7.32 10.40 -13.05
C GLU A 201 6.89 11.19 -11.81
N TRP A 202 6.86 10.54 -10.65
CA TRP A 202 6.66 11.18 -9.36
C TRP A 202 7.56 10.55 -8.28
N THR A 203 8.55 11.33 -7.86
CA THR A 203 9.44 10.93 -6.75
C THR A 203 8.72 11.09 -5.42
N TRP A 204 7.97 10.07 -5.07
CA TRP A 204 7.22 10.03 -3.83
C TRP A 204 7.69 8.85 -2.96
N GLY A 205 7.98 9.11 -1.69
CA GLY A 205 8.38 8.08 -0.73
C GLY A 205 7.43 7.97 0.46
N ASP A 206 6.76 9.06 0.78
CA ASP A 206 5.73 9.18 1.81
C ASP A 206 5.17 10.60 1.81
N TRP A 207 4.11 10.86 2.55
CA TRP A 207 3.60 12.20 2.82
C TRP A 207 4.44 12.89 3.92
N GLY A 208 4.59 14.21 3.80
CA GLY A 208 5.31 15.03 4.79
C GLY A 208 6.75 15.37 4.40
N LYS A 209 7.60 15.55 5.41
CA LYS A 209 8.96 16.08 5.27
C LYS A 209 10.02 15.05 5.68
N ASN A 210 11.29 15.42 5.50
CA ASN A 210 12.44 14.64 5.94
C ASN A 210 12.51 13.23 5.34
N ILE A 211 12.23 13.10 4.04
CA ILE A 211 12.30 11.82 3.32
C ILE A 211 13.71 11.65 2.73
N ASP A 212 14.41 10.63 3.16
CA ASP A 212 15.68 10.20 2.57
C ASP A 212 15.39 9.21 1.43
N ILE A 213 14.92 9.74 0.32
CA ILE A 213 14.35 8.99 -0.79
C ILE A 213 15.32 7.97 -1.40
N LYS A 214 16.63 8.29 -1.46
CA LYS A 214 17.62 7.39 -2.05
C LYS A 214 17.86 6.16 -1.16
N ALA A 215 17.99 6.36 0.14
CA ALA A 215 18.09 5.24 1.09
C ALA A 215 16.78 4.44 1.14
N LEU A 216 15.63 5.14 1.12
CA LEU A 216 14.30 4.54 1.15
C LEU A 216 14.08 3.59 -0.06
N PHE A 217 14.44 4.02 -1.28
CA PHE A 217 14.25 3.21 -2.48
C PHE A 217 15.17 1.98 -2.51
N ASN A 218 16.37 2.08 -1.96
CA ASN A 218 17.24 0.91 -1.77
C ASN A 218 16.61 -0.14 -0.84
N ALA A 219 15.96 0.30 0.24
CA ALA A 219 15.24 -0.60 1.14
C ALA A 219 14.01 -1.23 0.46
N TRP A 220 13.24 -0.46 -0.29
CA TRP A 220 12.11 -0.97 -1.07
C TRP A 220 12.54 -1.97 -2.14
N TYR A 221 13.63 -1.70 -2.85
CA TYR A 221 14.16 -2.65 -3.84
C TYR A 221 14.58 -3.98 -3.19
N TYR A 222 15.21 -3.93 -2.03
CA TYR A 222 15.54 -5.15 -1.27
C TYR A 222 14.27 -5.93 -0.87
N ILE A 223 13.21 -5.24 -0.46
CA ILE A 223 11.91 -5.85 -0.14
C ILE A 223 11.26 -6.46 -1.39
N ALA A 224 11.40 -5.81 -2.54
CA ALA A 224 10.92 -6.35 -3.82
C ALA A 224 11.69 -7.62 -4.22
N LEU A 225 13.02 -7.62 -4.13
CA LEU A 225 13.84 -8.82 -4.35
C LEU A 225 13.47 -9.96 -3.39
N LYS A 226 13.20 -9.64 -2.13
CA LYS A 226 12.75 -10.64 -1.14
C LYS A 226 11.44 -11.29 -1.57
N GLY A 227 10.47 -10.52 -2.03
CA GLY A 227 9.23 -11.04 -2.60
C GLY A 227 9.47 -11.90 -3.84
N GLN A 228 10.30 -11.43 -4.77
CA GLN A 228 10.67 -12.16 -5.98
C GLN A 228 11.36 -13.48 -5.66
N GLN A 229 12.31 -13.49 -4.74
CA GLN A 229 13.02 -14.70 -4.30
C GLN A 229 12.06 -15.75 -3.75
N HIS A 230 11.11 -15.35 -2.89
CA HIS A 230 10.10 -16.26 -2.36
C HIS A 230 9.16 -16.79 -3.45
N MET A 231 8.74 -15.94 -4.38
CA MET A 231 7.90 -16.36 -5.51
C MET A 231 8.64 -17.33 -6.43
N ALA A 232 9.92 -17.08 -6.75
CA ALA A 232 10.74 -18.00 -7.53
C ALA A 232 10.86 -19.38 -6.85
N THR A 233 11.08 -19.39 -5.54
CA THR A 233 11.12 -20.63 -4.75
C THR A 233 9.79 -21.39 -4.81
N ALA A 234 8.67 -20.71 -4.62
CA ALA A 234 7.33 -21.30 -4.69
C ALA A 234 7.00 -21.84 -6.09
N LEU A 235 7.55 -21.25 -7.13
CA LEU A 235 7.43 -21.70 -8.52
C LEU A 235 8.38 -22.85 -8.89
N GLY A 236 9.28 -23.26 -7.98
CA GLY A 236 10.29 -24.29 -8.24
C GLY A 236 11.48 -23.81 -9.08
N MET A 237 11.65 -22.51 -9.25
CA MET A 237 12.74 -21.88 -10.01
C MET A 237 14.00 -21.72 -9.14
N ASN A 238 14.53 -22.82 -8.62
CA ASN A 238 15.55 -22.81 -7.57
C ASN A 238 16.83 -22.08 -7.96
N ALA A 239 17.34 -22.29 -9.18
CA ALA A 239 18.55 -21.61 -9.63
C ALA A 239 18.39 -20.08 -9.66
N GLU A 240 17.22 -19.59 -10.06
CA GLU A 240 16.89 -18.18 -10.05
C GLU A 240 16.71 -17.65 -8.62
N ALA A 241 16.00 -18.38 -7.76
CA ALA A 241 15.85 -18.03 -6.36
C ALA A 241 17.21 -17.90 -5.65
N ASP A 242 18.16 -18.80 -5.96
CA ASP A 242 19.53 -18.72 -5.45
C ASP A 242 20.30 -17.51 -5.99
N ALA A 243 20.15 -17.19 -7.27
CA ALA A 243 20.78 -16.00 -7.87
C ALA A 243 20.26 -14.71 -7.21
N ILE A 244 18.94 -14.59 -7.03
CA ILE A 244 18.32 -13.46 -6.33
C ILE A 244 18.80 -13.39 -4.87
N LEU A 245 18.94 -14.50 -4.19
CA LEU A 245 19.46 -14.54 -2.81
C LEU A 245 20.91 -14.03 -2.73
N GLN A 246 21.76 -14.34 -3.71
CA GLN A 246 23.12 -13.77 -3.77
C GLN A 246 23.09 -12.27 -4.04
N GLU A 247 22.21 -11.81 -4.91
CA GLU A 247 21.99 -10.39 -5.15
C GLU A 247 21.55 -9.67 -3.87
N MET A 248 20.60 -10.22 -3.13
CA MET A 248 20.14 -9.67 -1.85
C MET A 248 21.28 -9.59 -0.83
N LYS A 249 22.15 -10.60 -0.74
CA LYS A 249 23.33 -10.57 0.15
C LYS A 249 24.30 -9.44 -0.24
N ALA A 250 24.56 -9.28 -1.51
CA ALA A 250 25.42 -8.21 -2.03
C ALA A 250 24.82 -6.83 -1.74
N LEU A 251 23.54 -6.64 -2.03
CA LEU A 251 22.84 -5.39 -1.75
C LEU A 251 22.77 -5.07 -0.24
N LYS A 252 22.53 -6.07 0.61
CA LYS A 252 22.57 -5.88 2.07
C LYS A 252 23.94 -5.37 2.54
N LYS A 253 25.02 -5.94 2.00
CA LYS A 253 26.39 -5.50 2.29
C LYS A 253 26.61 -4.07 1.83
N ALA A 254 26.25 -3.74 0.58
CA ALA A 254 26.36 -2.41 0.00
C ALA A 254 25.54 -1.37 0.78
N PHE A 255 24.28 -1.67 1.09
CA PHE A 255 23.40 -0.80 1.88
C PHE A 255 23.99 -0.45 3.25
N ASN A 256 24.48 -1.46 3.95
CA ASN A 256 25.11 -1.25 5.26
C ASN A 256 26.41 -0.45 5.17
N ALA A 257 27.22 -0.66 4.14
CA ALA A 257 28.47 0.08 3.93
C ALA A 257 28.20 1.55 3.53
N ALA A 258 27.22 1.79 2.68
CA ALA A 258 26.95 3.11 2.13
C ALA A 258 26.13 4.01 3.08
N PHE A 259 25.16 3.44 3.81
CA PHE A 259 24.15 4.22 4.52
C PHE A 259 24.25 4.16 6.05
N TRP A 260 24.93 3.18 6.65
CA TRP A 260 25.08 3.11 8.09
C TRP A 260 26.19 4.05 8.59
N ASN A 261 25.82 5.06 9.36
CA ASN A 261 26.77 6.05 9.89
C ASN A 261 27.19 5.83 11.35
N GLY A 262 26.93 4.64 11.90
CA GLY A 262 27.17 4.29 13.29
C GLY A 262 26.03 4.57 14.25
N LYS A 263 24.99 5.31 13.81
CA LYS A 263 23.82 5.69 14.61
C LYS A 263 22.49 5.42 13.90
N ALA A 264 22.46 5.64 12.59
CA ALA A 264 21.27 5.51 11.75
C ALA A 264 21.65 5.18 10.32
N TYR A 265 20.70 4.67 9.54
CA TYR A 265 20.80 4.61 8.10
C TYR A 265 20.47 5.96 7.48
N ARG A 266 21.33 6.43 6.60
CA ARG A 266 21.23 7.75 6.00
C ARG A 266 22.06 7.81 4.70
N HIS A 267 21.47 8.31 3.63
CA HIS A 267 22.25 8.56 2.41
C HIS A 267 23.30 9.66 2.67
N PRO A 268 24.54 9.52 2.16
CA PRO A 268 25.60 10.49 2.43
C PRO A 268 25.29 11.93 2.00
N ASP A 269 24.49 12.12 0.95
CA ASP A 269 24.07 13.45 0.46
C ASP A 269 22.85 14.02 1.19
N TYR A 270 22.17 13.23 2.02
CA TYR A 270 20.97 13.69 2.71
C TYR A 270 21.32 14.62 3.89
N ARG A 271 20.69 15.80 3.96
CA ARG A 271 21.04 16.87 4.91
C ARG A 271 19.93 17.27 5.88
N LEU A 272 18.73 16.67 5.72
CA LEU A 272 17.59 16.97 6.60
C LEU A 272 17.62 16.14 7.88
N LYS A 273 16.57 16.16 8.70
CA LYS A 273 16.44 15.30 9.89
C LYS A 273 16.46 13.82 9.52
N THR A 274 16.93 12.99 10.43
CA THR A 274 16.98 11.54 10.20
C THR A 274 15.59 10.99 9.89
N ASP A 275 15.49 10.26 8.80
CA ASP A 275 14.24 9.65 8.34
C ASP A 275 13.98 8.33 9.09
N ASP A 276 12.91 8.26 9.85
CA ASP A 276 12.45 7.09 10.60
C ASP A 276 11.99 5.96 9.68
N ARG A 277 11.41 6.27 8.53
CA ARG A 277 10.92 5.29 7.54
C ARG A 277 12.02 4.41 6.97
N VAL A 278 13.19 4.99 6.70
CA VAL A 278 14.38 4.22 6.28
C VAL A 278 14.80 3.23 7.36
N GLN A 279 14.79 3.65 8.62
CA GLN A 279 15.12 2.77 9.74
C GLN A 279 14.10 1.63 9.85
N ALA A 280 12.83 1.96 9.78
CA ALA A 280 11.75 0.99 9.84
C ALA A 280 11.88 -0.04 8.71
N LEU A 281 12.04 0.39 7.45
CA LEU A 281 12.21 -0.53 6.33
C LEU A 281 13.49 -1.37 6.45
N ALA A 282 14.59 -0.81 6.95
CA ALA A 282 15.81 -1.57 7.17
C ALA A 282 15.63 -2.70 8.19
N ILE A 283 14.78 -2.50 9.19
CA ILE A 283 14.45 -3.51 10.21
C ILE A 283 13.50 -4.55 9.63
N VAL A 284 12.37 -4.13 9.05
CA VAL A 284 11.33 -5.08 8.57
C VAL A 284 11.78 -5.88 7.35
N SER A 285 12.69 -5.36 6.55
CA SER A 285 13.29 -6.09 5.44
C SER A 285 14.33 -7.13 5.90
N GLY A 286 15.02 -6.88 7.01
CA GLY A 286 16.18 -7.63 7.47
C GLY A 286 17.52 -7.08 6.93
N LEU A 287 17.55 -5.87 6.37
CA LEU A 287 18.79 -5.15 6.04
C LEU A 287 19.60 -4.79 7.29
N ALA A 288 18.91 -4.36 8.34
CA ALA A 288 19.54 -4.09 9.62
C ALA A 288 19.84 -5.36 10.40
N ASP A 289 21.08 -5.51 10.89
CA ASP A 289 21.44 -6.55 11.82
C ASP A 289 21.06 -6.16 13.26
N LYS A 290 20.83 -7.16 14.12
CA LYS A 290 20.30 -6.96 15.48
C LYS A 290 21.18 -6.08 16.36
N GLU A 291 22.49 -6.06 16.12
CA GLU A 291 23.46 -5.23 16.84
C GLU A 291 23.19 -3.73 16.70
N LYS A 292 22.45 -3.34 15.63
CA LYS A 292 22.06 -1.95 15.35
C LYS A 292 20.76 -1.53 16.06
N TYR A 293 19.97 -2.50 16.53
CA TYR A 293 18.64 -2.24 17.11
C TYR A 293 18.66 -1.21 18.24
N PRO A 294 19.60 -1.21 19.21
CA PRO A 294 19.61 -0.20 20.26
C PRO A 294 19.75 1.24 19.74
N ALA A 295 20.48 1.43 18.64
CA ALA A 295 20.60 2.76 18.01
C ALA A 295 19.34 3.11 17.23
N LEU A 296 18.76 2.16 16.50
CA LEU A 296 17.56 2.36 15.67
C LEU A 296 16.31 2.63 16.52
N ILE A 297 16.16 1.98 17.66
CA ILE A 297 15.11 2.27 18.66
C ILE A 297 15.16 3.74 19.09
N LYS A 298 16.36 4.26 19.38
CA LYS A 298 16.53 5.69 19.74
C LYS A 298 16.08 6.61 18.60
N VAL A 299 16.39 6.25 17.36
CA VAL A 299 15.97 7.05 16.19
C VAL A 299 14.47 7.06 16.08
N LEU A 300 13.82 5.91 16.13
CA LEU A 300 12.35 5.80 16.00
C LEU A 300 11.63 6.54 17.15
N LYS A 301 12.16 6.52 18.37
CA LYS A 301 11.61 7.28 19.51
C LYS A 301 11.86 8.79 19.46
N GLN A 302 12.70 9.29 18.57
CA GLN A 302 13.06 10.71 18.45
C GLN A 302 12.55 11.37 17.18
N ASN A 303 12.12 10.59 16.20
CA ASN A 303 11.72 11.07 14.90
C ASN A 303 10.40 10.37 14.52
N GLU A 304 9.36 11.17 14.41
CA GLU A 304 7.99 10.77 14.04
C GLU A 304 7.62 11.52 12.77
N HIS A 305 8.18 11.08 11.65
CA HIS A 305 8.00 11.71 10.35
C HIS A 305 7.15 10.84 9.40
N ALA A 306 6.99 9.54 9.73
CA ALA A 306 6.13 8.65 8.98
C ALA A 306 4.70 9.17 8.95
N SER A 307 4.09 9.18 7.76
CA SER A 307 2.64 9.38 7.65
C SER A 307 1.90 8.08 7.97
N PRO A 308 0.58 8.10 8.15
CA PRO A 308 -0.21 6.88 8.35
C PRO A 308 0.07 5.78 7.30
N TYR A 309 0.44 6.15 6.08
CA TYR A 309 0.85 5.22 5.03
C TYR A 309 2.08 4.37 5.43
N MET A 310 3.10 4.99 6.04
CA MET A 310 4.35 4.33 6.44
C MET A 310 4.37 3.88 7.90
N GLU A 311 3.43 4.35 8.73
CA GLU A 311 3.42 4.09 10.17
C GLU A 311 3.34 2.60 10.51
N LYS A 312 2.61 1.81 9.72
CA LYS A 312 2.56 0.36 9.93
C LYS A 312 3.94 -0.31 9.93
N TYR A 313 4.88 0.19 9.11
CA TYR A 313 6.25 -0.35 9.06
C TYR A 313 7.07 0.09 10.26
N VAL A 314 6.82 1.28 10.79
CA VAL A 314 7.44 1.78 12.03
C VAL A 314 6.96 0.93 13.20
N ILE A 315 5.66 0.71 13.32
CA ILE A 315 5.07 -0.14 14.37
C ILE A 315 5.60 -1.59 14.26
N GLU A 316 5.60 -2.17 13.07
CA GLU A 316 6.15 -3.52 12.85
C GLU A 316 7.64 -3.58 13.23
N ALA A 317 8.44 -2.57 12.90
CA ALA A 317 9.85 -2.50 13.27
C ALA A 317 10.02 -2.45 14.78
N LEU A 318 9.23 -1.66 15.50
CA LEU A 318 9.23 -1.58 16.96
C LEU A 318 8.92 -2.94 17.59
N PHE A 319 7.87 -3.62 17.15
CA PHE A 319 7.53 -4.97 17.63
C PHE A 319 8.65 -5.99 17.37
N ARG A 320 9.26 -5.95 16.18
CA ARG A 320 10.38 -6.84 15.84
C ARG A 320 11.64 -6.60 16.72
N MET A 321 11.79 -5.38 17.24
CA MET A 321 12.88 -5.04 18.16
C MET A 321 12.52 -5.25 19.64
N GLY A 322 11.29 -5.69 19.95
CA GLY A 322 10.82 -5.92 21.31
C GLY A 322 10.29 -4.67 22.04
N GLU A 323 10.13 -3.56 21.32
CA GLU A 323 9.58 -2.29 21.85
C GLU A 323 8.05 -2.26 21.80
N ASN A 324 7.43 -3.34 22.28
CA ASN A 324 5.99 -3.57 22.13
C ASN A 324 5.14 -2.48 22.79
N TYR A 325 5.55 -1.99 23.95
CA TYR A 325 4.82 -0.94 24.67
C TYR A 325 4.77 0.35 23.87
N TYR A 326 5.92 0.82 23.42
CA TYR A 326 6.01 2.04 22.61
C TYR A 326 5.34 1.90 21.23
N GLY A 327 5.34 0.70 20.66
CA GLY A 327 4.63 0.43 19.41
C GLY A 327 3.11 0.38 19.54
N MET A 328 2.59 0.37 20.77
CA MET A 328 1.14 0.42 21.06
C MET A 328 0.66 1.82 21.48
N GLU A 329 1.53 2.73 21.85
CA GLU A 329 1.23 4.15 22.13
C GLU A 329 1.03 4.95 20.86
#